data_cbe7da8a819fbe5170b77a69d222a5d5
#
_entry.id   cbe7da8a819fbe5170b77a69d222a5d5
#
_cell.length_a   1.000
_cell.length_b   1.000
_cell.length_c   1.000
_cell.angle_alpha   90.00
_cell.angle_beta   90.00
_cell.angle_gamma   90.00
#
_symmetry.space_group_name_H-M   'P 1'
#
loop_
_entity.id
_entity.type
_entity.pdbx_description
1 polymer ?
#
loop_
_entity_poly.entity_id
_entity_poly.type
_entity_poly.pdbx_seq_one_letter_code
_entity_poly.pdbx_strand_id
1 'polypeptide(L)'
;MAKLTLPSLKTVNGDKPSWFHRARIPAWLLIAAAICALLSPLKVPTTLRSQEFGKLNLMFVMDFSGSMDASDWPEDKPLPETITADILPPSRIAVAKEKLRWLLANHHGDSHIGLVAFARRPYLICPLMNGTAILEERMDQITTDDFEDGTAIGDAIDLAVRSLKTAVAGPKAVILLSDGVDHSQDDKAPLLAAEAAAKADIVIHAVGIGGKHAYHPVNTDGGMEWRPVGEELNEPQLTEIARLTNGQYVKAGDADALSKAIESLAAQVIAQPQPTTRRVAVPLTPLLLVAALLAVASLLSRLLFHAYF
;
A
#
# COMPACT_ATOMS: atom_id res chain seq x y z
N MET A 1 38.88 32.13 104.80
CA MET A 1 39.26 32.57 103.42
C MET A 1 38.90 31.47 102.49
N ALA A 2 37.74 31.57 101.72
CA ALA A 2 37.29 30.60 100.81
C ALA A 2 37.69 31.05 99.36
N LYS A 3 38.54 30.27 98.70
CA LYS A 3 38.87 30.49 97.27
C LYS A 3 37.74 29.93 96.39
N LEU A 4 37.06 30.83 95.64
CA LEU A 4 36.16 30.45 94.55
C LEU A 4 37.03 30.09 93.32
N THR A 5 36.94 28.86 92.93
CA THR A 5 37.45 28.40 91.63
C THR A 5 36.35 28.45 90.55
N LEU A 6 36.50 29.33 89.57
CA LEU A 6 35.61 29.42 88.42
C LEU A 6 35.81 28.18 87.45
N PRO A 7 34.73 27.54 86.99
CA PRO A 7 34.87 26.45 86.00
C PRO A 7 35.34 26.98 84.62
N SER A 8 36.35 26.33 84.04
CA SER A 8 36.90 26.61 82.73
C SER A 8 35.83 26.46 81.62
N LEU A 9 35.66 27.51 80.86
CA LEU A 9 34.88 27.46 79.62
C LEU A 9 35.50 26.45 78.67
N LYS A 10 34.89 25.29 78.46
CA LYS A 10 35.17 24.39 77.35
C LYS A 10 34.77 25.13 76.11
N THR A 11 35.75 25.39 75.23
CA THR A 11 35.55 25.83 73.88
C THR A 11 34.71 24.75 73.15
N VAL A 12 33.47 25.08 72.85
CA VAL A 12 32.61 24.29 72.00
C VAL A 12 33.27 24.41 70.60
N ASN A 13 33.99 23.37 70.20
CA ASN A 13 34.35 23.19 68.82
C ASN A 13 33.04 23.12 68.04
N GLY A 14 32.72 24.16 67.30
CA GLY A 14 31.57 24.22 66.44
C GLY A 14 31.81 23.25 65.25
N ASP A 15 31.38 22.02 65.46
CA ASP A 15 31.14 21.14 64.34
C ASP A 15 30.17 21.85 63.40
N LYS A 16 30.68 22.18 62.23
CA LYS A 16 29.85 22.78 61.20
C LYS A 16 28.66 21.83 60.96
N PRO A 17 27.44 22.31 61.07
CA PRO A 17 26.30 21.43 61.05
C PRO A 17 26.26 20.66 59.73
N SER A 18 26.04 19.35 59.81
CA SER A 18 26.06 18.40 58.70
C SER A 18 25.11 18.74 57.52
N TRP A 19 24.29 19.78 57.70
CA TRP A 19 23.39 20.28 56.65
C TRP A 19 24.14 20.92 55.47
N PHE A 20 25.39 21.42 55.67
CA PHE A 20 26.19 21.93 54.55
C PHE A 20 26.57 20.84 53.51
N HIS A 21 26.71 19.59 53.93
CA HIS A 21 26.88 18.47 53.04
C HIS A 21 25.56 18.08 52.36
N ARG A 22 24.41 18.28 53.05
CA ARG A 22 23.07 18.02 52.53
C ARG A 22 22.64 19.05 51.48
N ALA A 23 23.11 20.29 51.54
CA ALA A 23 22.80 21.34 50.58
C ALA A 23 23.46 21.13 49.18
N ARG A 24 24.47 20.26 49.07
CA ARG A 24 25.06 19.91 47.77
C ARG A 24 24.20 18.95 46.95
N ILE A 25 23.32 18.22 47.60
CA ILE A 25 22.44 17.24 46.94
C ILE A 25 21.42 17.92 45.99
N PRO A 26 20.67 18.97 46.44
CA PRO A 26 19.73 19.66 45.53
C PRO A 26 20.43 20.35 44.35
N ALA A 27 21.67 20.78 44.50
CA ALA A 27 22.43 21.38 43.36
C ALA A 27 22.71 20.36 42.26
N TRP A 28 23.08 19.14 42.60
CA TRP A 28 23.28 18.07 41.65
C TRP A 28 21.98 17.64 40.97
N LEU A 29 20.84 17.64 41.71
CA LEU A 29 19.52 17.38 41.17
C LEU A 29 19.09 18.47 40.18
N LEU A 30 19.37 19.74 40.48
CA LEU A 30 19.10 20.84 39.55
C LEU A 30 19.96 20.75 38.29
N ILE A 31 21.23 20.36 38.42
CA ILE A 31 22.12 20.14 37.27
C ILE A 31 21.60 18.95 36.44
N ALA A 32 21.20 17.85 37.09
CA ALA A 32 20.64 16.69 36.37
C ALA A 32 19.33 17.05 35.65
N ALA A 33 18.45 17.83 36.31
CA ALA A 33 17.23 18.33 35.67
C ALA A 33 17.50 19.27 34.50
N ALA A 34 18.50 20.14 34.62
CA ALA A 34 18.92 21.02 33.53
C ALA A 34 19.52 20.23 32.34
N ILE A 35 20.33 19.21 32.60
CA ILE A 35 20.85 18.29 31.59
C ILE A 35 19.71 17.53 30.92
N CYS A 36 18.74 17.01 31.69
CA CYS A 36 17.54 16.35 31.15
C CYS A 36 16.69 17.31 30.29
N ALA A 37 16.56 18.57 30.69
CA ALA A 37 15.85 19.59 29.90
C ALA A 37 16.60 19.95 28.60
N LEU A 38 17.94 20.05 28.64
CA LEU A 38 18.79 20.29 27.48
C LEU A 38 18.81 19.11 26.50
N LEU A 39 18.70 17.87 27.00
CA LEU A 39 18.65 16.66 26.21
C LEU A 39 17.22 16.33 25.72
N SER A 40 16.21 17.06 26.19
CA SER A 40 14.79 16.83 25.85
C SER A 40 14.47 16.92 24.34
N PRO A 41 15.17 17.72 23.52
CA PRO A 41 14.95 17.71 22.05
C PRO A 41 15.56 16.48 21.36
N LEU A 42 16.36 15.66 22.03
CA LEU A 42 16.89 14.43 21.46
C LEU A 42 15.77 13.42 21.25
N LYS A 43 15.44 13.22 19.97
CA LYS A 43 14.50 12.21 19.50
C LYS A 43 15.28 10.99 19.01
N VAL A 44 15.04 9.84 19.63
CA VAL A 44 15.60 8.58 19.12
C VAL A 44 14.67 8.05 18.04
N PRO A 45 15.17 7.80 16.82
CA PRO A 45 14.38 7.14 15.78
C PRO A 45 14.14 5.70 16.22
N THR A 46 12.96 5.44 16.74
CA THR A 46 12.53 4.09 17.12
C THR A 46 11.61 3.57 16.03
N THR A 47 11.92 2.41 15.48
CA THR A 47 11.02 1.71 14.57
C THR A 47 9.93 1.02 15.38
N LEU A 48 8.83 1.70 15.56
CA LEU A 48 7.63 1.04 16.08
C LEU A 48 6.96 0.32 14.92
N ARG A 49 6.86 -0.98 15.03
CA ARG A 49 6.04 -1.80 14.15
C ARG A 49 4.58 -1.61 14.59
N SER A 50 3.96 -0.51 14.17
CA SER A 50 2.52 -0.36 14.36
C SER A 50 1.83 -1.18 13.28
N GLN A 51 0.86 -1.98 13.68
CA GLN A 51 -0.13 -2.56 12.78
C GLN A 51 -1.15 -1.47 12.37
N GLU A 52 -0.68 -0.28 12.03
CA GLU A 52 -1.53 0.64 11.30
C GLU A 52 -1.65 0.03 9.90
N PHE A 53 -2.86 -0.34 9.54
CA PHE A 53 -3.20 -0.75 8.17
C PHE A 53 -2.78 0.40 7.26
N GLY A 54 -1.63 0.23 6.60
CA GLY A 54 -1.15 1.23 5.65
C GLY A 54 -2.19 1.38 4.55
N LYS A 55 -2.39 2.59 4.09
CA LYS A 55 -3.29 2.87 2.97
C LYS A 55 -2.85 2.04 1.77
N LEU A 56 -3.72 1.18 1.29
CA LEU A 56 -3.46 0.39 0.08
C LEU A 56 -3.33 1.32 -1.11
N ASN A 57 -2.28 1.15 -1.90
CA ASN A 57 -2.11 1.81 -3.19
C ASN A 57 -2.36 0.78 -4.28
N LEU A 58 -3.51 0.86 -4.92
CA LEU A 58 -3.97 -0.09 -5.93
C LEU A 58 -4.03 0.58 -7.30
N MET A 59 -3.30 0.04 -8.27
CA MET A 59 -3.36 0.49 -9.67
C MET A 59 -4.05 -0.56 -10.52
N PHE A 60 -5.15 -0.19 -11.15
CA PHE A 60 -5.74 -0.97 -12.22
C PHE A 60 -4.99 -0.68 -13.52
N VAL A 61 -4.63 -1.74 -14.24
CA VAL A 61 -4.00 -1.69 -15.55
C VAL A 61 -4.90 -2.46 -16.50
N MET A 62 -5.66 -1.73 -17.31
CA MET A 62 -6.71 -2.30 -18.15
C MET A 62 -6.37 -2.17 -19.62
N ASP A 63 -6.51 -3.28 -20.32
CA ASP A 63 -6.39 -3.36 -21.75
C ASP A 63 -7.59 -2.72 -22.45
N PHE A 64 -7.30 -1.84 -23.42
CA PHE A 64 -8.25 -1.16 -24.29
C PHE A 64 -7.95 -1.45 -25.76
N SER A 65 -7.22 -2.54 -26.06
CA SER A 65 -7.04 -3.01 -27.43
C SER A 65 -8.36 -3.49 -28.04
N GLY A 66 -8.42 -3.58 -29.35
CA GLY A 66 -9.62 -3.98 -30.07
C GLY A 66 -10.17 -5.35 -29.64
N SER A 67 -9.33 -6.27 -29.17
CA SER A 67 -9.75 -7.57 -28.64
C SER A 67 -10.68 -7.47 -27.42
N MET A 68 -10.63 -6.36 -26.68
CA MET A 68 -11.47 -6.11 -25.52
C MET A 68 -12.93 -5.74 -25.88
N ASP A 69 -13.22 -5.42 -27.14
CA ASP A 69 -14.60 -5.25 -27.63
C ASP A 69 -15.30 -6.58 -27.91
N ALA A 70 -14.56 -7.68 -27.89
CA ALA A 70 -15.14 -8.99 -28.07
C ALA A 70 -16.07 -9.36 -26.90
N SER A 71 -17.10 -10.13 -27.22
CA SER A 71 -18.02 -10.76 -26.29
C SER A 71 -17.75 -12.25 -26.23
N ASP A 72 -17.46 -12.77 -25.03
CA ASP A 72 -17.19 -14.19 -24.84
C ASP A 72 -18.51 -14.95 -24.58
N TRP A 73 -18.78 -15.96 -25.40
CA TRP A 73 -19.93 -16.83 -25.18
C TRP A 73 -19.66 -17.80 -24.03
N PRO A 74 -20.60 -17.98 -23.10
CA PRO A 74 -20.42 -18.88 -21.97
C PRO A 74 -20.16 -20.33 -22.42
N GLU A 75 -19.11 -20.96 -21.89
CA GLU A 75 -18.71 -22.31 -22.26
C GLU A 75 -19.73 -23.39 -21.85
N ASP A 76 -20.58 -23.10 -20.89
CA ASP A 76 -21.64 -24.00 -20.41
C ASP A 76 -22.93 -23.94 -21.22
N LYS A 77 -23.04 -23.03 -22.20
CA LYS A 77 -24.20 -22.85 -23.06
C LYS A 77 -23.96 -23.38 -24.48
N PRO A 78 -24.95 -23.98 -25.10
CA PRO A 78 -24.84 -24.38 -26.50
C PRO A 78 -24.70 -23.14 -27.39
N LEU A 79 -23.90 -23.26 -28.45
CA LEU A 79 -23.77 -22.18 -29.42
C LEU A 79 -25.08 -21.95 -30.16
N PRO A 80 -25.53 -20.70 -30.28
CA PRO A 80 -26.74 -20.38 -31.03
C PRO A 80 -26.52 -20.57 -32.54
N GLU A 81 -27.57 -20.85 -33.29
CA GLU A 81 -27.52 -20.98 -34.75
C GLU A 81 -27.18 -19.67 -35.45
N THR A 82 -27.56 -18.55 -34.84
CA THR A 82 -27.34 -17.21 -35.37
C THR A 82 -26.87 -16.30 -34.24
N ILE A 83 -25.79 -15.58 -34.44
CA ILE A 83 -25.26 -14.60 -33.50
C ILE A 83 -25.87 -13.24 -33.81
N THR A 84 -26.51 -12.63 -32.83
CA THR A 84 -27.08 -11.28 -32.91
C THR A 84 -26.69 -10.49 -31.65
N ALA A 85 -26.68 -9.16 -31.72
CA ALA A 85 -26.25 -8.30 -30.62
C ALA A 85 -27.09 -8.49 -29.33
N ASP A 86 -28.36 -8.87 -29.44
CA ASP A 86 -29.29 -9.03 -28.33
C ASP A 86 -29.05 -10.30 -27.51
N ILE A 87 -28.38 -11.29 -28.07
CA ILE A 87 -28.08 -12.56 -27.40
C ILE A 87 -26.65 -12.63 -26.83
N LEU A 88 -25.75 -11.79 -27.32
CA LEU A 88 -24.37 -11.78 -26.85
C LEU A 88 -24.26 -11.18 -25.46
N PRO A 89 -23.38 -11.74 -24.61
CA PRO A 89 -23.00 -11.09 -23.37
C PRO A 89 -22.37 -9.71 -23.61
N PRO A 90 -22.28 -8.86 -22.57
CA PRO A 90 -21.52 -7.62 -22.67
C PRO A 90 -20.07 -7.89 -23.07
N SER A 91 -19.45 -6.94 -23.78
CA SER A 91 -18.05 -7.05 -24.17
C SER A 91 -17.11 -7.11 -22.94
N ARG A 92 -15.92 -7.66 -23.14
CA ARG A 92 -14.87 -7.78 -22.09
C ARG A 92 -14.62 -6.46 -21.38
N ILE A 93 -14.47 -5.37 -22.15
CA ILE A 93 -14.24 -4.03 -21.59
C ILE A 93 -15.45 -3.52 -20.80
N ALA A 94 -16.67 -3.79 -21.26
CA ALA A 94 -17.89 -3.38 -20.56
C ALA A 94 -17.99 -4.05 -19.18
N VAL A 95 -17.73 -5.37 -19.12
CA VAL A 95 -17.70 -6.12 -17.85
C VAL A 95 -16.60 -5.61 -16.93
N ALA A 96 -15.40 -5.41 -17.46
CA ALA A 96 -14.27 -4.91 -16.67
C ALA A 96 -14.58 -3.54 -16.05
N LYS A 97 -15.16 -2.61 -16.81
CA LYS A 97 -15.60 -1.29 -16.32
C LYS A 97 -16.73 -1.41 -15.28
N GLU A 98 -17.70 -2.25 -15.50
CA GLU A 98 -18.81 -2.48 -14.56
C GLU A 98 -18.27 -2.97 -13.21
N LYS A 99 -17.35 -3.93 -13.23
CA LYS A 99 -16.78 -4.49 -12.01
C LYS A 99 -15.83 -3.55 -11.29
N LEU A 100 -15.05 -2.76 -12.03
CA LEU A 100 -14.28 -1.71 -11.40
C LEU A 100 -15.19 -0.69 -10.72
N ARG A 101 -16.29 -0.28 -11.37
CA ARG A 101 -17.29 0.63 -10.80
C ARG A 101 -17.92 0.04 -9.54
N TRP A 102 -18.29 -1.24 -9.58
CA TRP A 102 -18.82 -1.95 -8.41
C TRP A 102 -17.81 -1.97 -7.25
N LEU A 103 -16.54 -2.25 -7.54
CA LEU A 103 -15.47 -2.24 -6.54
C LEU A 103 -15.32 -0.86 -5.90
N LEU A 104 -15.29 0.19 -6.72
CA LEU A 104 -15.13 1.57 -6.25
C LEU A 104 -16.31 1.97 -5.34
N ALA A 105 -17.54 1.60 -5.71
CA ALA A 105 -18.74 1.88 -4.92
C ALA A 105 -18.79 1.14 -3.58
N ASN A 106 -18.22 -0.09 -3.52
CA ASN A 106 -18.23 -0.93 -2.32
C ASN A 106 -16.93 -0.84 -1.51
N HIS A 107 -15.97 -0.04 -1.98
CA HIS A 107 -14.71 0.14 -1.26
C HIS A 107 -14.87 1.16 -0.13
N HIS A 108 -14.89 0.68 1.11
CA HIS A 108 -15.00 1.50 2.33
C HIS A 108 -13.64 1.61 3.04
N GLY A 109 -12.62 2.06 2.36
CA GLY A 109 -11.27 2.11 2.93
C GLY A 109 -10.50 3.38 2.55
N ASP A 110 -9.48 3.67 3.34
CA ASP A 110 -8.55 4.79 3.13
C ASP A 110 -7.47 4.37 2.11
N SER A 111 -7.90 3.89 0.92
CA SER A 111 -7.01 3.43 -0.14
C SER A 111 -6.87 4.45 -1.25
N HIS A 112 -5.72 4.44 -1.91
CA HIS A 112 -5.48 5.21 -3.11
C HIS A 112 -5.65 4.29 -4.31
N ILE A 113 -6.57 4.62 -5.19
CA ILE A 113 -6.84 3.85 -6.40
C ILE A 113 -6.52 4.69 -7.62
N GLY A 114 -5.86 4.09 -8.62
CA GLY A 114 -5.55 4.71 -9.89
C GLY A 114 -5.86 3.79 -11.06
N LEU A 115 -5.85 4.35 -12.27
CA LEU A 115 -6.15 3.64 -13.51
C LEU A 115 -5.13 3.99 -14.60
N VAL A 116 -4.53 2.97 -15.16
CA VAL A 116 -3.78 3.00 -16.41
C VAL A 116 -4.62 2.26 -17.45
N ALA A 117 -4.95 2.92 -18.56
CA ALA A 117 -5.47 2.27 -19.74
C ALA A 117 -4.34 2.06 -20.74
N PHE A 118 -4.32 0.95 -21.46
CA PHE A 118 -3.32 0.71 -22.48
C PHE A 118 -3.90 -0.02 -23.69
N ALA A 119 -3.30 0.23 -24.81
CA ALA A 119 -3.40 -0.51 -26.05
C ALA A 119 -1.99 -0.51 -26.65
N ARG A 120 -1.73 0.05 -27.82
CA ARG A 120 -0.38 0.23 -28.38
C ARG A 120 0.54 1.03 -27.46
N ARG A 121 -0.02 1.92 -26.62
CA ARG A 121 0.70 2.74 -25.62
C ARG A 121 -0.09 2.83 -24.33
N PRO A 122 0.57 2.97 -23.18
CA PRO A 122 -0.11 3.17 -21.92
C PRO A 122 -0.39 4.65 -21.66
N TYR A 123 -1.52 4.91 -21.01
CA TYR A 123 -1.99 6.22 -20.58
C TYR A 123 -2.40 6.19 -19.11
N LEU A 124 -1.90 7.12 -18.32
CA LEU A 124 -2.35 7.31 -16.95
C LEU A 124 -3.68 8.08 -16.96
N ILE A 125 -4.78 7.35 -16.92
CA ILE A 125 -6.13 7.93 -16.94
C ILE A 125 -6.44 8.63 -15.62
N CYS A 126 -6.08 7.96 -14.51
CA CYS A 126 -6.28 8.50 -13.17
C CYS A 126 -5.06 8.19 -12.29
N PRO A 127 -4.39 9.19 -11.72
CA PRO A 127 -3.33 8.96 -10.75
C PRO A 127 -3.89 8.37 -9.47
N LEU A 128 -3.02 7.83 -8.61
CA LEU A 128 -3.42 7.33 -7.29
C LEU A 128 -4.02 8.47 -6.45
N MET A 129 -5.28 8.35 -6.11
CA MET A 129 -6.02 9.34 -5.33
C MET A 129 -6.99 8.69 -4.33
N ASN A 130 -7.31 9.43 -3.29
CA ASN A 130 -8.44 9.12 -2.43
C ASN A 130 -9.73 9.60 -3.09
N GLY A 131 -10.74 8.75 -3.11
CA GLY A 131 -12.03 9.04 -3.73
C GLY A 131 -12.13 8.49 -5.15
N THR A 132 -13.31 8.05 -5.51
CA THR A 132 -13.58 7.25 -6.70
C THR A 132 -14.26 8.03 -7.81
N ALA A 133 -14.94 9.14 -7.48
CA ALA A 133 -15.79 9.88 -8.42
C ALA A 133 -15.06 10.32 -9.71
N ILE A 134 -13.84 10.87 -9.59
CA ILE A 134 -13.06 11.29 -10.76
C ILE A 134 -12.61 10.09 -11.59
N LEU A 135 -12.25 8.97 -10.93
CA LEU A 135 -11.85 7.75 -11.62
C LEU A 135 -13.04 7.16 -12.40
N GLU A 136 -14.21 7.11 -11.79
CA GLU A 136 -15.46 6.65 -12.44
C GLU A 136 -15.79 7.52 -13.64
N GLU A 137 -15.81 8.85 -13.48
CA GLU A 137 -16.06 9.79 -14.57
C GLU A 137 -15.09 9.61 -15.74
N ARG A 138 -13.79 9.50 -15.45
CA ARG A 138 -12.76 9.32 -16.48
C ARG A 138 -12.87 7.98 -17.18
N MET A 139 -13.14 6.91 -16.43
CA MET A 139 -13.33 5.58 -16.98
C MET A 139 -14.54 5.51 -17.93
N ASP A 140 -15.61 6.24 -17.61
CA ASP A 140 -16.81 6.26 -18.45
C ASP A 140 -16.61 7.03 -19.77
N GLN A 141 -15.69 7.99 -19.78
CA GLN A 141 -15.40 8.82 -20.95
C GLN A 141 -14.50 8.13 -21.99
N ILE A 142 -13.77 7.08 -21.64
CA ILE A 142 -12.83 6.40 -22.55
C ILE A 142 -13.46 5.15 -23.16
N THR A 143 -13.18 4.90 -24.43
CA THR A 143 -13.59 3.70 -25.17
C THR A 143 -12.37 3.07 -25.84
N THR A 144 -12.50 1.89 -26.38
CA THR A 144 -11.45 1.23 -27.18
C THR A 144 -11.07 2.03 -28.42
N ASP A 145 -12.02 2.73 -29.02
CA ASP A 145 -11.80 3.61 -30.19
C ASP A 145 -10.90 4.82 -29.91
N ASP A 146 -10.71 5.20 -28.65
CA ASP A 146 -9.84 6.32 -28.27
C ASP A 146 -8.34 5.95 -28.32
N PHE A 147 -8.01 4.68 -28.55
CA PHE A 147 -6.66 4.17 -28.52
C PHE A 147 -6.22 3.59 -29.87
N GLU A 148 -4.93 3.74 -30.19
CA GLU A 148 -4.35 3.04 -31.34
C GLU A 148 -4.31 1.54 -31.05
N ASP A 149 -4.78 0.73 -32.01
CA ASP A 149 -4.80 -0.73 -31.86
C ASP A 149 -3.39 -1.33 -31.69
N GLY A 150 -3.31 -2.31 -30.83
CA GLY A 150 -2.09 -2.97 -30.39
C GLY A 150 -2.08 -3.12 -28.87
N THR A 151 -1.11 -3.86 -28.33
CA THR A 151 -1.06 -4.21 -26.92
C THR A 151 0.37 -4.11 -26.41
N ALA A 152 0.66 -3.19 -25.51
CA ALA A 152 1.99 -2.95 -24.91
C ALA A 152 1.94 -3.17 -23.39
N ILE A 153 1.90 -4.44 -22.98
CA ILE A 153 1.76 -4.86 -21.57
C ILE A 153 2.96 -4.39 -20.74
N GLY A 154 4.17 -4.55 -21.27
CA GLY A 154 5.40 -4.17 -20.57
C GLY A 154 5.43 -2.69 -20.21
N ASP A 155 5.13 -1.82 -21.16
CA ASP A 155 5.08 -0.37 -20.96
C ASP A 155 3.98 0.03 -19.99
N ALA A 156 2.84 -0.68 -20.00
CA ALA A 156 1.73 -0.44 -19.08
C ALA A 156 2.09 -0.78 -17.64
N ILE A 157 2.73 -1.93 -17.41
CA ILE A 157 3.27 -2.31 -16.10
C ILE A 157 4.30 -1.28 -15.63
N ASP A 158 5.21 -0.86 -16.49
CA ASP A 158 6.24 0.13 -16.17
C ASP A 158 5.62 1.49 -15.74
N LEU A 159 4.59 1.95 -16.44
CA LEU A 159 3.88 3.17 -16.07
C LEU A 159 3.19 3.04 -14.70
N ALA A 160 2.55 1.91 -14.43
CA ALA A 160 1.92 1.60 -13.15
C ALA A 160 2.96 1.56 -12.01
N VAL A 161 4.08 0.89 -12.24
CA VAL A 161 5.20 0.79 -11.28
C VAL A 161 5.79 2.17 -10.97
N ARG A 162 6.01 3.01 -11.97
CA ARG A 162 6.48 4.40 -11.76
C ARG A 162 5.49 5.20 -10.92
N SER A 163 4.20 5.09 -11.19
CA SER A 163 3.15 5.76 -10.44
C SER A 163 3.10 5.28 -8.98
N LEU A 164 3.19 3.97 -8.76
CA LEU A 164 3.19 3.37 -7.42
C LEU A 164 4.46 3.67 -6.62
N LYS A 165 5.61 3.88 -7.26
CA LYS A 165 6.86 4.28 -6.57
C LYS A 165 6.73 5.64 -5.88
N THR A 166 5.95 6.55 -6.43
CA THR A 166 5.71 7.89 -5.86
C THR A 166 4.58 7.92 -4.85
N ALA A 167 3.85 6.81 -4.67
CA ALA A 167 2.72 6.71 -3.74
C ALA A 167 3.15 6.84 -2.28
N VAL A 168 2.18 7.22 -1.44
CA VAL A 168 2.37 7.26 0.02
C VAL A 168 2.76 5.88 0.58
N ALA A 169 3.35 5.86 1.76
CA ALA A 169 3.75 4.63 2.41
C ALA A 169 2.55 3.69 2.63
N GLY A 170 2.70 2.44 2.21
CA GLY A 170 1.68 1.41 2.31
C GLY A 170 1.91 0.29 1.30
N PRO A 171 1.11 -0.79 1.38
CA PRO A 171 1.16 -1.87 0.40
C PRO A 171 0.82 -1.35 -1.00
N LYS A 172 1.43 -1.97 -2.01
CA LYS A 172 1.30 -1.58 -3.40
C LYS A 172 0.95 -2.79 -4.23
N ALA A 173 -0.13 -2.68 -4.99
CA ALA A 173 -0.57 -3.76 -5.87
C ALA A 173 -1.03 -3.22 -7.22
N VAL A 174 -0.94 -4.08 -8.22
CA VAL A 174 -1.49 -3.91 -9.57
C VAL A 174 -2.49 -5.01 -9.82
N ILE A 175 -3.63 -4.68 -10.41
CA ILE A 175 -4.52 -5.64 -11.04
C ILE A 175 -4.45 -5.40 -12.55
N LEU A 176 -3.81 -6.32 -13.24
CA LEU A 176 -3.66 -6.32 -14.69
C LEU A 176 -4.80 -7.11 -15.33
N LEU A 177 -5.53 -6.50 -16.25
CA LEU A 177 -6.61 -7.11 -17.02
C LEU A 177 -6.23 -7.05 -18.50
N SER A 178 -5.99 -8.20 -19.12
CA SER A 178 -5.61 -8.32 -20.53
C SER A 178 -5.82 -9.76 -21.03
N ASP A 179 -5.88 -9.95 -22.34
CA ASP A 179 -5.76 -11.26 -22.97
C ASP A 179 -4.31 -11.77 -23.03
N GLY A 180 -3.33 -10.93 -22.67
CA GLY A 180 -1.93 -11.29 -22.55
C GLY A 180 -1.19 -11.39 -23.90
N VAL A 181 -1.81 -11.05 -25.01
CA VAL A 181 -1.14 -11.00 -26.31
C VAL A 181 -0.39 -9.67 -26.42
N ASP A 182 0.92 -9.70 -26.27
CA ASP A 182 1.76 -8.51 -26.39
C ASP A 182 2.17 -8.31 -27.87
N HIS A 183 1.85 -7.15 -28.41
CA HIS A 183 2.22 -6.75 -29.78
C HIS A 183 3.42 -5.80 -29.80
N SER A 184 4.15 -5.69 -28.69
CA SER A 184 5.40 -4.93 -28.66
C SER A 184 6.50 -5.63 -29.47
N GLN A 185 7.54 -4.88 -29.86
CA GLN A 185 8.68 -5.46 -30.58
C GLN A 185 9.62 -6.28 -29.68
N ASP A 186 9.42 -6.26 -28.37
CA ASP A 186 10.23 -6.98 -27.38
C ASP A 186 9.36 -7.90 -26.52
N ASP A 187 9.30 -9.17 -26.90
CA ASP A 187 8.56 -10.22 -26.18
C ASP A 187 8.98 -10.37 -24.70
N LYS A 188 10.12 -9.82 -24.32
CA LYS A 188 10.62 -9.86 -22.94
C LYS A 188 10.21 -8.65 -22.11
N ALA A 189 9.73 -7.58 -22.74
CA ALA A 189 9.37 -6.35 -22.06
C ALA A 189 8.37 -6.54 -20.89
N PRO A 190 7.31 -7.35 -21.03
CA PRO A 190 6.38 -7.59 -19.92
C PRO A 190 7.04 -8.27 -18.70
N LEU A 191 7.93 -9.24 -18.92
CA LEU A 191 8.62 -9.94 -17.83
C LEU A 191 9.66 -9.06 -17.15
N LEU A 192 10.39 -8.24 -17.91
CA LEU A 192 11.34 -7.27 -17.36
C LEU A 192 10.62 -6.21 -16.49
N ALA A 193 9.46 -5.76 -16.94
CA ALA A 193 8.63 -4.85 -16.17
C ALA A 193 8.10 -5.49 -14.88
N ALA A 194 7.72 -6.77 -14.92
CA ALA A 194 7.34 -7.55 -13.74
C ALA A 194 8.50 -7.73 -12.75
N GLU A 195 9.71 -8.01 -13.23
CA GLU A 195 10.91 -8.04 -12.38
C GLU A 195 11.19 -6.68 -11.71
N ALA A 196 10.98 -5.58 -12.45
CA ALA A 196 11.13 -4.24 -11.91
C ALA A 196 10.08 -3.92 -10.84
N ALA A 197 8.85 -4.44 -10.99
CA ALA A 197 7.79 -4.38 -10.00
C ALA A 197 8.18 -5.16 -8.73
N ALA A 198 8.64 -6.41 -8.88
CA ALA A 198 9.09 -7.25 -7.77
C ALA A 198 10.22 -6.59 -6.96
N LYS A 199 11.23 -5.99 -7.64
CA LYS A 199 12.31 -5.23 -6.99
C LYS A 199 11.83 -3.99 -6.23
N ALA A 200 10.61 -3.51 -6.55
CA ALA A 200 9.98 -2.36 -5.90
C ALA A 200 8.93 -2.76 -4.84
N ASP A 201 8.85 -4.05 -4.46
CA ASP A 201 7.84 -4.62 -3.56
C ASP A 201 6.40 -4.33 -4.03
N ILE A 202 6.16 -4.40 -5.35
CA ILE A 202 4.84 -4.22 -5.97
C ILE A 202 4.36 -5.59 -6.45
N VAL A 203 3.20 -6.01 -5.95
CA VAL A 203 2.56 -7.27 -6.35
C VAL A 203 1.68 -7.04 -7.56
N ILE A 204 1.78 -7.89 -8.60
CA ILE A 204 0.91 -7.86 -9.78
C ILE A 204 0.02 -9.09 -9.77
N HIS A 205 -1.28 -8.88 -9.65
CA HIS A 205 -2.28 -9.89 -9.92
C HIS A 205 -2.73 -9.75 -11.38
N ALA A 206 -2.84 -10.86 -12.09
CA ALA A 206 -3.24 -10.85 -13.49
C ALA A 206 -4.55 -11.58 -13.69
N VAL A 207 -5.44 -10.97 -14.45
CA VAL A 207 -6.68 -11.57 -14.94
C VAL A 207 -6.55 -11.75 -16.45
N GLY A 208 -6.44 -13.00 -16.86
CA GLY A 208 -6.43 -13.36 -18.29
C GLY A 208 -7.87 -13.41 -18.81
N ILE A 209 -8.15 -12.67 -19.86
CA ILE A 209 -9.47 -12.51 -20.44
C ILE A 209 -9.48 -13.19 -21.80
N GLY A 210 -10.34 -14.17 -21.97
CA GLY A 210 -10.51 -14.89 -23.24
C GLY A 210 -11.23 -16.21 -23.07
N GLY A 211 -12.31 -16.38 -23.82
CA GLY A 211 -13.09 -17.60 -23.92
C GLY A 211 -12.86 -18.33 -25.23
N LYS A 212 -13.30 -19.58 -25.32
CA LYS A 212 -13.19 -20.40 -26.54
C LYS A 212 -14.02 -19.87 -27.70
N HIS A 213 -15.10 -19.19 -27.40
CA HIS A 213 -16.09 -18.70 -28.36
C HIS A 213 -16.31 -17.22 -28.14
N ALA A 214 -15.41 -16.41 -28.70
CA ALA A 214 -15.52 -14.96 -28.66
C ALA A 214 -16.03 -14.42 -30.00
N TYR A 215 -16.79 -13.35 -29.96
CA TYR A 215 -17.36 -12.68 -31.12
C TYR A 215 -17.03 -11.19 -31.07
N HIS A 216 -16.44 -10.70 -32.15
CA HIS A 216 -16.08 -9.30 -32.29
C HIS A 216 -17.05 -8.58 -33.24
N PRO A 217 -17.54 -7.37 -32.91
CA PRO A 217 -18.37 -6.60 -33.82
C PRO A 217 -17.52 -6.05 -35.00
N VAL A 218 -18.01 -6.27 -36.23
CA VAL A 218 -17.39 -5.76 -37.44
C VAL A 218 -18.40 -4.95 -38.24
N ASN A 219 -18.07 -3.70 -38.51
CA ASN A 219 -18.90 -2.87 -39.38
C ASN A 219 -18.70 -3.27 -40.84
N THR A 220 -19.80 -3.62 -41.51
CA THR A 220 -19.82 -3.96 -42.94
C THR A 220 -20.79 -3.01 -43.67
N ASP A 221 -20.76 -3.01 -44.99
CA ASP A 221 -21.69 -2.23 -45.83
C ASP A 221 -23.17 -2.60 -45.58
N GLY A 222 -23.41 -3.81 -45.04
CA GLY A 222 -24.74 -4.31 -44.67
C GLY A 222 -25.15 -3.99 -43.22
N GLY A 223 -24.29 -3.36 -42.43
CA GLY A 223 -24.48 -3.11 -41.01
C GLY A 223 -23.45 -3.81 -40.13
N MET A 224 -23.74 -3.93 -38.83
CA MET A 224 -22.87 -4.58 -37.86
C MET A 224 -23.03 -6.10 -37.93
N GLU A 225 -21.94 -6.81 -38.18
CA GLU A 225 -21.86 -8.27 -38.15
C GLU A 225 -20.97 -8.72 -36.98
N TRP A 226 -21.32 -9.87 -36.39
CA TRP A 226 -20.51 -10.50 -35.34
C TRP A 226 -19.70 -11.63 -35.95
N ARG A 227 -18.37 -11.50 -35.87
CA ARG A 227 -17.45 -12.51 -36.40
C ARG A 227 -16.77 -13.26 -35.27
N PRO A 228 -16.70 -14.60 -35.37
CA PRO A 228 -15.99 -15.38 -34.37
C PRO A 228 -14.50 -15.02 -34.44
N VAL A 229 -13.90 -14.83 -33.27
CA VAL A 229 -12.46 -14.68 -33.07
C VAL A 229 -11.94 -15.90 -32.34
N GLY A 230 -10.68 -16.27 -32.63
CA GLY A 230 -10.04 -17.37 -31.90
C GLY A 230 -9.76 -17.01 -30.44
N GLU A 231 -9.38 -18.00 -29.67
CA GLU A 231 -8.87 -17.79 -28.32
C GLU A 231 -7.48 -17.14 -28.43
N GLU A 232 -7.43 -15.86 -28.14
CA GLU A 232 -6.17 -15.10 -28.10
C GLU A 232 -5.83 -14.81 -26.63
N LEU A 233 -5.42 -15.85 -25.89
CA LEU A 233 -5.05 -15.70 -24.49
C LEU A 233 -3.65 -16.27 -24.26
N ASN A 234 -2.71 -15.41 -23.95
CA ASN A 234 -1.35 -15.81 -23.57
C ASN A 234 -1.25 -16.07 -22.06
N GLU A 235 -1.88 -17.17 -21.61
CA GLU A 235 -1.85 -17.59 -20.20
C GLU A 235 -0.45 -17.75 -19.64
N PRO A 236 0.54 -18.34 -20.36
CA PRO A 236 1.89 -18.49 -19.84
C PRO A 236 2.54 -17.16 -19.45
N GLN A 237 2.38 -16.12 -20.27
CA GLN A 237 2.96 -14.81 -20.01
C GLN A 237 2.32 -14.13 -18.77
N LEU A 238 0.98 -14.12 -18.69
CA LEU A 238 0.26 -13.53 -17.57
C LEU A 238 0.54 -14.27 -16.25
N THR A 239 0.61 -15.60 -16.32
CA THR A 239 0.98 -16.44 -15.16
C THR A 239 2.39 -16.11 -14.68
N GLU A 240 3.35 -15.96 -15.60
CA GLU A 240 4.74 -15.65 -15.23
C GLU A 240 4.88 -14.24 -14.65
N ILE A 241 4.18 -13.24 -15.20
CA ILE A 241 4.12 -11.88 -14.64
C ILE A 241 3.63 -11.92 -13.17
N ALA A 242 2.51 -12.62 -12.92
CA ALA A 242 1.98 -12.76 -11.56
C ALA A 242 2.98 -13.50 -10.64
N ARG A 243 3.55 -14.61 -11.10
CA ARG A 243 4.52 -15.42 -10.33
C ARG A 243 5.77 -14.63 -9.93
N LEU A 244 6.34 -13.84 -10.83
CA LEU A 244 7.54 -13.03 -10.57
C LEU A 244 7.34 -12.01 -9.44
N THR A 245 6.10 -11.56 -9.23
CA THR A 245 5.74 -10.54 -8.23
C THR A 245 5.04 -11.12 -7.00
N ASN A 246 4.98 -12.46 -6.84
CA ASN A 246 4.19 -13.16 -5.81
C ASN A 246 2.69 -12.83 -5.86
N GLY A 247 2.16 -12.50 -7.03
CA GLY A 247 0.74 -12.29 -7.27
C GLY A 247 0.03 -13.58 -7.69
N GLN A 248 -1.22 -13.43 -8.08
CA GLN A 248 -2.07 -14.53 -8.53
C GLN A 248 -2.51 -14.28 -9.97
N TYR A 249 -2.56 -15.35 -10.75
CA TYR A 249 -3.20 -15.38 -12.07
C TYR A 249 -4.57 -16.04 -11.96
N VAL A 250 -5.58 -15.46 -12.60
CA VAL A 250 -6.92 -16.03 -12.73
C VAL A 250 -7.37 -15.94 -14.19
N LYS A 251 -7.82 -17.06 -14.76
CA LYS A 251 -8.44 -17.07 -16.09
C LYS A 251 -9.92 -16.71 -15.99
N ALA A 252 -10.39 -15.84 -16.86
CA ALA A 252 -11.78 -15.49 -17.06
C ALA A 252 -12.20 -15.84 -18.49
N GLY A 253 -12.93 -16.93 -18.64
CA GLY A 253 -13.39 -17.43 -19.94
C GLY A 253 -14.70 -16.78 -20.42
N ASP A 254 -15.40 -16.07 -19.54
CA ASP A 254 -16.65 -15.37 -19.86
C ASP A 254 -16.88 -14.19 -18.89
N ALA A 255 -17.95 -13.44 -19.10
CA ALA A 255 -18.31 -12.26 -18.32
C ALA A 255 -18.49 -12.55 -16.82
N ASP A 256 -19.07 -13.70 -16.46
CA ASP A 256 -19.29 -14.09 -15.07
C ASP A 256 -17.97 -14.49 -14.38
N ALA A 257 -17.12 -15.23 -15.09
CA ALA A 257 -15.78 -15.58 -14.61
C ALA A 257 -14.91 -14.34 -14.40
N LEU A 258 -14.94 -13.38 -15.34
CA LEU A 258 -14.23 -12.10 -15.25
C LEU A 258 -14.71 -11.31 -14.02
N SER A 259 -16.01 -11.23 -13.81
CA SER A 259 -16.60 -10.61 -12.64
C SER A 259 -16.05 -11.17 -11.34
N LYS A 260 -16.14 -12.50 -11.20
CA LYS A 260 -15.67 -13.22 -10.00
C LYS A 260 -14.16 -13.07 -9.79
N ALA A 261 -13.37 -13.10 -10.88
CA ALA A 261 -11.93 -12.93 -10.82
C ALA A 261 -11.54 -11.55 -10.24
N ILE A 262 -12.12 -10.49 -10.77
CA ILE A 262 -11.83 -9.12 -10.29
C ILE A 262 -12.26 -8.97 -8.82
N GLU A 263 -13.47 -9.43 -8.47
CA GLU A 263 -13.98 -9.36 -7.09
C GLU A 263 -13.09 -10.11 -6.10
N SER A 264 -12.66 -11.33 -6.45
CA SER A 264 -11.86 -12.17 -5.57
C SER A 264 -10.45 -11.60 -5.35
N LEU A 265 -9.80 -11.13 -6.40
CA LEU A 265 -8.46 -10.53 -6.31
C LEU A 265 -8.49 -9.20 -5.55
N ALA A 266 -9.47 -8.35 -5.84
CA ALA A 266 -9.63 -7.09 -5.12
C ALA A 266 -9.89 -7.32 -3.63
N ALA A 267 -10.76 -8.26 -3.26
CA ALA A 267 -11.01 -8.61 -1.87
C ALA A 267 -9.74 -9.11 -1.16
N GLN A 268 -8.93 -9.95 -1.81
CA GLN A 268 -7.68 -10.45 -1.26
C GLN A 268 -6.66 -9.31 -1.04
N VAL A 269 -6.49 -8.44 -2.03
CA VAL A 269 -5.55 -7.31 -1.96
C VAL A 269 -5.95 -6.34 -0.84
N ILE A 270 -7.25 -6.06 -0.70
CA ILE A 270 -7.79 -5.16 0.32
C ILE A 270 -7.72 -5.79 1.72
N ALA A 271 -7.95 -7.11 1.84
CA ALA A 271 -7.98 -7.81 3.11
C ALA A 271 -6.60 -8.08 3.73
N GLN A 272 -5.50 -7.94 2.98
CA GLN A 272 -4.16 -8.22 3.49
C GLN A 272 -3.64 -7.08 4.37
N PRO A 273 -3.59 -7.23 5.70
CA PRO A 273 -2.94 -6.26 6.57
C PRO A 273 -1.42 -6.35 6.37
N GLN A 274 -0.85 -5.39 5.69
CA GLN A 274 0.60 -5.30 5.56
C GLN A 274 1.16 -4.47 6.72
N PRO A 275 2.13 -4.99 7.49
CA PRO A 275 2.75 -4.25 8.58
C PRO A 275 3.56 -3.08 8.02
N THR A 276 3.06 -1.88 8.15
CA THR A 276 3.84 -0.68 7.83
C THR A 276 4.82 -0.38 8.95
N THR A 277 6.09 -0.28 8.58
CA THR A 277 7.15 0.17 9.49
C THR A 277 7.18 1.70 9.50
N ARG A 278 6.52 2.30 10.47
CA ARG A 278 6.60 3.75 10.67
C ARG A 278 7.80 4.08 11.58
N ARG A 279 8.73 4.87 11.09
CA ARG A 279 9.77 5.47 11.95
C ARG A 279 9.14 6.59 12.76
N VAL A 280 8.86 6.32 14.04
CA VAL A 280 8.36 7.34 14.95
C VAL A 280 9.52 7.81 15.80
N ALA A 281 9.73 9.11 15.83
CA ALA A 281 10.70 9.72 16.73
C ALA A 281 10.08 9.81 18.13
N VAL A 282 10.46 8.90 19.04
CA VAL A 282 9.98 8.92 20.41
C VAL A 282 10.81 9.92 21.22
N PRO A 283 10.20 10.89 21.92
CA PRO A 283 10.95 11.79 22.78
C PRO A 283 11.51 11.01 23.96
N LEU A 284 12.79 11.21 24.27
CA LEU A 284 13.47 10.61 25.42
C LEU A 284 13.00 11.16 26.78
N THR A 285 12.25 12.26 26.77
CA THR A 285 11.76 12.94 27.97
C THR A 285 11.09 12.05 29.01
N PRO A 286 10.13 11.16 28.67
CA PRO A 286 9.49 10.32 29.68
C PRO A 286 10.46 9.32 30.32
N LEU A 287 11.38 8.78 29.56
CA LEU A 287 12.38 7.83 30.07
C LEU A 287 13.36 8.50 31.04
N LEU A 288 13.79 9.71 30.71
CA LEU A 288 14.69 10.52 31.54
C LEU A 288 13.99 10.98 32.82
N LEU A 289 12.69 11.32 32.78
CA LEU A 289 11.91 11.66 33.96
C LEU A 289 11.76 10.46 34.90
N VAL A 290 11.49 9.27 34.41
CA VAL A 290 11.43 8.06 35.21
C VAL A 290 12.78 7.75 35.86
N ALA A 291 13.86 7.85 35.12
CA ALA A 291 15.21 7.63 35.65
C ALA A 291 15.57 8.66 36.74
N ALA A 292 15.21 9.93 36.55
CA ALA A 292 15.40 10.98 37.55
C ALA A 292 14.59 10.73 38.82
N LEU A 293 13.32 10.31 38.71
CA LEU A 293 12.48 9.96 39.87
C LEU A 293 13.03 8.76 40.65
N LEU A 294 13.52 7.73 39.96
CA LEU A 294 14.16 6.58 40.60
C LEU A 294 15.44 6.97 41.34
N ALA A 295 16.27 7.85 40.73
CA ALA A 295 17.46 8.37 41.40
C ALA A 295 17.13 9.18 42.68
N VAL A 296 16.09 10.01 42.63
CA VAL A 296 15.61 10.76 43.77
C VAL A 296 15.08 9.83 44.86
N ALA A 297 14.28 8.81 44.51
CA ALA A 297 13.77 7.82 45.45
C ALA A 297 14.91 7.03 46.11
N SER A 298 15.94 6.60 45.36
CA SER A 298 17.13 5.94 45.88
C SER A 298 17.91 6.82 46.86
N LEU A 299 18.01 8.10 46.56
CA LEU A 299 18.71 9.06 47.40
C LEU A 299 17.95 9.30 48.73
N LEU A 300 16.62 9.48 48.66
CA LEU A 300 15.76 9.62 49.82
C LEU A 300 15.81 8.39 50.72
N SER A 301 15.81 7.18 50.17
CA SER A 301 15.93 5.94 50.94
C SER A 301 17.26 5.87 51.72
N ARG A 302 18.39 6.28 51.08
CA ARG A 302 19.71 6.34 51.75
C ARG A 302 19.74 7.39 52.86
N LEU A 303 19.11 8.53 52.68
CA LEU A 303 19.05 9.59 53.67
C LEU A 303 18.19 9.17 54.89
N LEU A 304 17.09 8.49 54.66
CA LEU A 304 16.24 7.95 55.74
C LEU A 304 16.94 6.83 56.49
N PHE A 305 17.66 5.95 55.81
CA PHE A 305 18.43 4.88 56.47
C PHE A 305 19.56 5.45 57.35
N HIS A 306 20.25 6.51 56.91
CA HIS A 306 21.28 7.18 57.71
C HIS A 306 20.72 8.07 58.86
N ALA A 307 19.44 8.39 58.84
CA ALA A 307 18.80 9.18 59.87
C ALA A 307 18.22 8.31 61.01
N TYR A 308 18.03 7.01 60.76
CA TYR A 308 17.43 6.06 61.73
C TYR A 308 18.45 5.04 62.29
N PHE A 309 19.64 4.95 61.75
CA PHE A 309 20.75 4.16 62.25
C PHE A 309 22.01 5.03 62.37
#